data_78287e96dec38038476d583568aecb97
#
_entry.id   78287e96dec38038476d583568aecb97
#
_cell.length_a   1.000
_cell.length_b   1.000
_cell.length_c   1.000
_cell.angle_alpha   90.00
_cell.angle_beta   90.00
_cell.angle_gamma   90.00
#
_symmetry.space_group_name_H-M   'P 1'
#
loop_
_entity.id
_entity.type
_entity.pdbx_description
1 polymer ?
#
loop_
_entity_poly.entity_id
_entity_poly.type
_entity_poly.pdbx_seq_one_letter_code
_entity_poly.pdbx_strand_id
1 'polypeptide(L)'
;MKISIITVVRNNAKTIKDAIESVLCQTYEDIEYIVVDGASTDGTVDIIKSYGNKISKLISEPDKGLYDAMNKGIKLAKGDVVGILNSDDFYKSNDVLETVANEFLKNDIDCVYGDLEYVSANDTSKVIRYWKSKEFKEGLFQRGWHPAHPTFFVKRKFYEKYGVFDLNFKIASDYELMLRFIEKYKLIPLYVNKTFVKMRVGGKSNQSLLNILKANFESYRAWKVNGLNFNPFIFLLKPFYKILELFVRE
;
A
#
# COMPACT_ATOMS: atom_id res chain seq x y z
N MET A 1 -11.91 -9.35 15.09
CA MET A 1 -11.77 -9.14 13.62
C MET A 1 -10.31 -9.33 13.28
N LYS A 2 -9.99 -10.32 12.48
CA LYS A 2 -8.58 -10.61 12.14
C LYS A 2 -8.08 -9.73 11.02
N ILE A 3 -6.87 -9.16 11.19
CA ILE A 3 -6.19 -8.38 10.14
C ILE A 3 -5.03 -9.20 9.59
N SER A 4 -5.02 -9.45 8.28
CA SER A 4 -3.86 -10.02 7.59
C SER A 4 -2.95 -8.89 7.10
N ILE A 5 -1.70 -8.88 7.57
CA ILE A 5 -0.66 -8.00 7.05
C ILE A 5 0.25 -8.81 6.13
N ILE A 6 0.48 -8.29 4.94
CA ILE A 6 1.31 -8.92 3.92
C ILE A 6 2.55 -8.06 3.69
N THR A 7 3.73 -8.61 3.94
CA THR A 7 5.00 -7.99 3.55
C THR A 7 5.60 -8.74 2.38
N VAL A 8 5.92 -8.03 1.31
CA VAL A 8 6.59 -8.58 0.13
C VAL A 8 8.03 -8.10 0.09
N VAL A 9 8.95 -9.00 -0.21
CA VAL A 9 10.38 -8.71 -0.16
C VAL A 9 11.16 -9.45 -1.25
N ARG A 10 12.21 -8.80 -1.76
CA ARG A 10 13.23 -9.44 -2.57
C ARG A 10 14.56 -8.73 -2.41
N ASN A 11 15.58 -9.44 -1.88
CA ASN A 11 16.91 -8.92 -1.65
C ASN A 11 16.90 -7.60 -0.85
N ASN A 12 16.40 -7.64 0.37
CA ASN A 12 16.29 -6.47 1.23
C ASN A 12 16.62 -6.78 2.70
N ALA A 13 17.75 -7.44 2.93
CA ALA A 13 18.24 -7.78 4.27
C ALA A 13 18.45 -6.53 5.16
N LYS A 14 18.65 -5.35 4.56
CA LYS A 14 18.94 -4.11 5.30
C LYS A 14 17.73 -3.55 6.05
N THR A 15 16.52 -3.69 5.52
CA THR A 15 15.34 -3.00 6.05
C THR A 15 14.19 -3.91 6.45
N ILE A 16 14.21 -5.19 6.02
CA ILE A 16 13.14 -6.14 6.32
C ILE A 16 12.87 -6.29 7.82
N LYS A 17 13.92 -6.19 8.65
CA LYS A 17 13.80 -6.23 10.10
C LYS A 17 12.88 -5.14 10.64
N ASP A 18 13.03 -3.90 10.18
CA ASP A 18 12.21 -2.77 10.63
C ASP A 18 10.74 -2.96 10.26
N ALA A 19 10.47 -3.47 9.04
CA ALA A 19 9.11 -3.78 8.61
C ALA A 19 8.48 -4.84 9.52
N ILE A 20 9.19 -5.97 9.77
CA ILE A 20 8.71 -7.05 10.62
C ILE A 20 8.44 -6.55 12.05
N GLU A 21 9.40 -5.86 12.65
CA GLU A 21 9.27 -5.37 14.03
C GLU A 21 8.12 -4.38 14.16
N SER A 22 7.89 -3.51 13.17
CA SER A 22 6.78 -2.57 13.19
C SER A 22 5.41 -3.24 13.19
N VAL A 23 5.29 -4.42 12.57
CA VAL A 23 4.06 -5.23 12.61
C VAL A 23 3.94 -5.97 13.94
N LEU A 24 5.04 -6.57 14.42
CA LEU A 24 5.03 -7.37 15.65
C LEU A 24 4.88 -6.55 16.92
N CYS A 25 5.19 -5.25 16.88
CA CYS A 25 5.04 -4.32 18.00
C CYS A 25 3.66 -3.64 18.06
N GLN A 26 2.72 -4.02 17.19
CA GLN A 26 1.37 -3.44 17.22
C GLN A 26 0.61 -3.86 18.47
N THR A 27 -0.20 -2.95 19.03
CA THR A 27 -1.05 -3.21 20.22
C THR A 27 -2.25 -4.11 19.91
N TYR A 28 -2.65 -4.18 18.64
CA TYR A 28 -3.70 -5.07 18.17
C TYR A 28 -3.19 -6.51 18.09
N GLU A 29 -3.87 -7.46 18.73
CA GLU A 29 -3.37 -8.84 18.88
C GLU A 29 -3.81 -9.81 17.77
N ASP A 30 -5.00 -9.62 17.19
CA ASP A 30 -5.55 -10.56 16.19
C ASP A 30 -5.00 -10.31 14.79
N ILE A 31 -3.67 -10.46 14.64
CA ILE A 31 -2.92 -10.27 13.41
C ILE A 31 -2.51 -11.61 12.82
N GLU A 32 -2.77 -11.80 11.52
CA GLU A 32 -2.13 -12.80 10.69
C GLU A 32 -1.01 -12.14 9.88
N TYR A 33 0.25 -12.42 10.22
CA TYR A 33 1.38 -11.83 9.51
C TYR A 33 1.93 -12.79 8.45
N ILE A 34 1.92 -12.36 7.18
CA ILE A 34 2.32 -13.15 6.01
C ILE A 34 3.51 -12.45 5.34
N VAL A 35 4.61 -13.17 5.13
CA VAL A 35 5.77 -12.69 4.39
C VAL A 35 5.93 -13.49 3.11
N VAL A 36 6.02 -12.78 1.98
CA VAL A 36 6.25 -13.37 0.64
C VAL A 36 7.58 -12.87 0.13
N ASP A 37 8.55 -13.77 0.07
CA ASP A 37 9.90 -13.52 -0.42
C ASP A 37 10.05 -14.00 -1.86
N GLY A 38 10.57 -13.14 -2.73
CA GLY A 38 10.80 -13.39 -4.15
C GLY A 38 12.10 -14.14 -4.45
N ALA A 39 12.42 -15.19 -3.68
CA ALA A 39 13.65 -15.97 -3.76
C ALA A 39 14.90 -15.11 -3.55
N SER A 40 14.99 -14.44 -2.42
CA SER A 40 16.14 -13.64 -2.01
C SER A 40 17.41 -14.47 -1.79
N THR A 41 18.57 -13.86 -2.08
CA THR A 41 19.90 -14.49 -1.98
C THR A 41 20.89 -13.71 -1.11
N ASP A 42 20.45 -12.64 -0.45
CA ASP A 42 21.28 -11.69 0.31
C ASP A 42 21.22 -11.89 1.83
N GLY A 43 20.64 -13.00 2.31
CA GLY A 43 20.40 -13.24 3.74
C GLY A 43 19.03 -12.77 4.25
N THR A 44 18.20 -12.16 3.41
CA THR A 44 16.83 -11.72 3.76
C THR A 44 16.02 -12.87 4.38
N VAL A 45 16.04 -14.06 3.77
CA VAL A 45 15.25 -15.21 4.23
C VAL A 45 15.69 -15.70 5.61
N ASP A 46 16.98 -15.64 5.93
CA ASP A 46 17.50 -16.06 7.22
C ASP A 46 17.03 -15.10 8.33
N ILE A 47 17.02 -13.79 8.04
CA ILE A 47 16.46 -12.78 8.95
C ILE A 47 14.98 -13.09 9.21
N ILE A 48 14.18 -13.33 8.17
CA ILE A 48 12.76 -13.62 8.32
C ILE A 48 12.54 -14.89 9.16
N LYS A 49 13.27 -15.95 8.86
CA LYS A 49 13.19 -17.22 9.61
C LYS A 49 13.56 -17.08 11.09
N SER A 50 14.42 -16.14 11.45
CA SER A 50 14.81 -15.89 12.84
C SER A 50 13.65 -15.46 13.74
N TYR A 51 12.55 -14.95 13.18
CA TYR A 51 11.34 -14.57 13.92
C TYR A 51 10.43 -15.77 14.26
N GLY A 52 10.67 -16.94 13.64
CA GLY A 52 9.95 -18.17 13.96
C GLY A 52 8.43 -18.04 13.86
N ASN A 53 7.73 -18.51 14.88
CA ASN A 53 6.26 -18.55 14.91
C ASN A 53 5.57 -17.18 15.00
N LYS A 54 6.31 -16.08 15.13
CA LYS A 54 5.75 -14.73 15.10
C LYS A 54 5.28 -14.34 13.69
N ILE A 55 5.79 -15.00 12.66
CA ILE A 55 5.34 -14.88 11.28
C ILE A 55 4.38 -16.06 11.01
N SER A 56 3.12 -15.75 10.75
CA SER A 56 2.07 -16.77 10.54
C SER A 56 2.33 -17.62 9.30
N LYS A 57 2.89 -17.02 8.25
CA LYS A 57 3.27 -17.71 7.01
C LYS A 57 4.46 -17.05 6.34
N LEU A 58 5.40 -17.87 5.90
CA LEU A 58 6.50 -17.47 5.02
C LEU A 58 6.44 -18.30 3.73
N ILE A 59 6.43 -17.63 2.58
CA ILE A 59 6.70 -18.24 1.27
C ILE A 59 7.94 -17.60 0.71
N SER A 60 8.87 -18.42 0.22
CA SER A 60 10.08 -17.98 -0.49
C SER A 60 10.17 -18.73 -1.81
N GLU A 61 9.82 -18.06 -2.90
CA GLU A 61 9.83 -18.60 -4.25
C GLU A 61 9.93 -17.47 -5.29
N PRO A 62 10.38 -17.74 -6.52
CA PRO A 62 10.42 -16.73 -7.57
C PRO A 62 9.05 -16.12 -7.85
N ASP A 63 9.02 -14.81 -8.09
CA ASP A 63 7.84 -14.06 -8.49
C ASP A 63 8.02 -13.37 -9.86
N LYS A 64 6.90 -12.92 -10.44
CA LYS A 64 6.85 -12.14 -11.68
C LYS A 64 6.91 -10.62 -11.42
N GLY A 65 7.32 -10.21 -10.23
CA GLY A 65 7.41 -8.83 -9.76
C GLY A 65 6.55 -8.56 -8.52
N LEU A 66 6.66 -7.33 -8.01
CA LEU A 66 6.08 -6.89 -6.75
C LEU A 66 4.58 -7.28 -6.58
N TYR A 67 3.77 -6.99 -7.60
CA TYR A 67 2.33 -7.25 -7.55
C TYR A 67 1.98 -8.74 -7.58
N ASP A 68 2.82 -9.59 -8.19
CA ASP A 68 2.65 -11.04 -8.14
C ASP A 68 2.89 -11.57 -6.73
N ALA A 69 3.95 -11.08 -6.06
CA ALA A 69 4.19 -11.39 -4.66
C ALA A 69 3.04 -10.93 -3.74
N MET A 70 2.51 -9.71 -3.94
CA MET A 70 1.34 -9.23 -3.22
C MET A 70 0.12 -10.12 -3.46
N ASN A 71 -0.13 -10.54 -4.69
CA ASN A 71 -1.23 -11.44 -5.05
C ASN A 71 -1.11 -12.82 -4.38
N LYS A 72 0.11 -13.35 -4.27
CA LYS A 72 0.36 -14.59 -3.52
C LYS A 72 -0.01 -14.41 -2.05
N GLY A 73 0.42 -13.30 -1.43
CA GLY A 73 0.07 -12.97 -0.05
C GLY A 73 -1.43 -12.83 0.17
N ILE A 74 -2.13 -12.11 -0.71
CA ILE A 74 -3.60 -11.93 -0.63
C ILE A 74 -4.33 -13.27 -0.69
N LYS A 75 -3.91 -14.18 -1.58
CA LYS A 75 -4.51 -15.53 -1.69
C LYS A 75 -4.34 -16.38 -0.44
N LEU A 76 -3.30 -16.11 0.36
CA LEU A 76 -3.02 -16.83 1.60
C LEU A 76 -3.70 -16.21 2.82
N ALA A 77 -4.09 -14.95 2.72
CA ALA A 77 -4.71 -14.21 3.81
C ALA A 77 -6.05 -14.83 4.21
N LYS A 78 -6.26 -14.98 5.51
CA LYS A 78 -7.47 -15.51 6.13
C LYS A 78 -8.20 -14.49 7.00
N GLY A 79 -7.56 -13.33 7.25
CA GLY A 79 -8.15 -12.25 8.02
C GLY A 79 -9.35 -11.62 7.31
N ASP A 80 -10.15 -10.90 8.07
CA ASP A 80 -11.33 -10.18 7.58
C ASP A 80 -10.90 -8.97 6.73
N VAL A 81 -9.76 -8.36 7.11
CA VAL A 81 -9.17 -7.19 6.49
C VAL A 81 -7.74 -7.50 6.06
N VAL A 82 -7.31 -6.95 4.94
CA VAL A 82 -5.95 -7.08 4.40
C VAL A 82 -5.30 -5.72 4.32
N GLY A 83 -4.07 -5.61 4.86
CA GLY A 83 -3.14 -4.51 4.65
C GLY A 83 -1.85 -5.01 4.02
N ILE A 84 -1.18 -4.16 3.24
CA ILE A 84 0.09 -4.49 2.60
C ILE A 84 1.15 -3.48 3.04
N LEU A 85 2.27 -3.99 3.54
CA LEU A 85 3.42 -3.21 3.99
C LEU A 85 4.66 -3.70 3.24
N ASN A 86 5.32 -2.83 2.47
CA ASN A 86 6.54 -3.22 1.77
C ASN A 86 7.71 -3.44 2.74
N SER A 87 8.72 -4.18 2.33
CA SER A 87 9.86 -4.56 3.17
C SER A 87 10.80 -3.41 3.54
N ASP A 88 10.68 -2.26 2.90
CA ASP A 88 11.41 -1.03 3.17
C ASP A 88 10.58 0.02 3.92
N ASP A 89 9.30 -0.26 4.18
CA ASP A 89 8.37 0.59 4.90
C ASP A 89 8.10 0.05 6.32
N PHE A 90 7.57 0.89 7.21
CA PHE A 90 7.20 0.48 8.56
C PHE A 90 6.07 1.36 9.12
N TYR A 91 5.30 0.81 10.05
CA TYR A 91 4.24 1.56 10.73
C TYR A 91 4.82 2.69 11.58
N LYS A 92 4.14 3.83 11.58
CA LYS A 92 4.56 5.05 12.31
C LYS A 92 4.50 4.86 13.82
N SER A 93 3.53 4.11 14.33
CA SER A 93 3.28 3.87 15.76
C SER A 93 2.69 2.48 16.00
N ASN A 94 2.69 2.06 17.25
CA ASN A 94 2.25 0.71 17.62
C ASN A 94 0.73 0.54 17.63
N ASP A 95 -0.05 1.61 17.48
CA ASP A 95 -1.51 1.62 17.55
C ASP A 95 -2.19 1.80 16.17
N VAL A 96 -1.45 1.64 15.08
CA VAL A 96 -1.99 1.78 13.73
C VAL A 96 -3.05 0.71 13.45
N LEU A 97 -2.74 -0.56 13.70
CA LEU A 97 -3.66 -1.66 13.42
C LEU A 97 -4.86 -1.66 14.37
N GLU A 98 -4.69 -1.24 15.61
CA GLU A 98 -5.80 -1.02 16.54
C GLU A 98 -6.71 0.11 16.04
N THR A 99 -6.15 1.22 15.56
CA THR A 99 -6.92 2.30 14.93
C THR A 99 -7.73 1.78 13.74
N VAL A 100 -7.09 1.04 12.82
CA VAL A 100 -7.76 0.43 11.66
C VAL A 100 -8.89 -0.51 12.09
N ALA A 101 -8.62 -1.40 13.05
CA ALA A 101 -9.62 -2.35 13.56
C ALA A 101 -10.84 -1.62 14.13
N ASN A 102 -10.61 -0.59 14.94
CA ASN A 102 -11.66 0.20 15.57
C ASN A 102 -12.56 0.90 14.54
N GLU A 103 -11.98 1.41 13.44
CA GLU A 103 -12.77 2.06 12.39
C GLU A 103 -13.68 1.06 11.66
N PHE A 104 -13.17 -0.13 11.33
CA PHE A 104 -13.98 -1.20 10.73
C PHE A 104 -15.09 -1.73 11.66
N LEU A 105 -14.86 -1.73 12.97
CA LEU A 105 -15.84 -2.21 13.95
C LEU A 105 -16.94 -1.16 14.23
N LYS A 106 -16.61 0.13 14.19
CA LYS A 106 -17.53 1.22 14.50
C LYS A 106 -18.35 1.69 13.30
N ASN A 107 -17.85 1.49 12.09
CA ASN A 107 -18.42 2.05 10.88
C ASN A 107 -18.73 0.96 9.84
N ASP A 108 -19.81 1.14 9.10
CA ASP A 108 -20.09 0.29 7.93
C ASP A 108 -19.32 0.80 6.72
N ILE A 109 -18.05 0.45 6.68
CA ILE A 109 -17.09 0.85 5.65
C ILE A 109 -16.45 -0.37 5.01
N ASP A 110 -15.85 -0.20 3.84
CA ASP A 110 -15.24 -1.27 3.07
C ASP A 110 -13.73 -1.21 3.03
N CYS A 111 -13.16 -0.01 3.18
CA CYS A 111 -11.74 0.21 3.27
C CYS A 111 -11.39 1.45 4.12
N VAL A 112 -10.18 1.43 4.68
CA VAL A 112 -9.61 2.50 5.52
C VAL A 112 -8.27 2.91 4.94
N TYR A 113 -7.94 4.19 5.01
CA TYR A 113 -6.61 4.71 4.67
C TYR A 113 -6.25 5.90 5.54
N GLY A 114 -4.96 6.14 5.67
CA GLY A 114 -4.39 7.24 6.43
C GLY A 114 -3.36 8.05 5.66
N ASP A 115 -2.58 8.83 6.39
CA ASP A 115 -1.46 9.61 5.87
C ASP A 115 -0.19 8.75 5.81
N LEU A 116 0.80 9.23 5.05
CA LEU A 116 2.11 8.62 4.91
C LEU A 116 3.22 9.67 5.03
N GLU A 117 4.28 9.34 5.72
CA GLU A 117 5.53 10.12 5.76
C GLU A 117 6.58 9.48 4.86
N TYR A 118 7.19 10.27 3.97
CA TYR A 118 8.44 9.89 3.33
C TYR A 118 9.60 10.25 4.26
N VAL A 119 10.43 9.27 4.59
CA VAL A 119 11.59 9.44 5.47
C VAL A 119 12.90 9.17 4.73
N SER A 120 13.99 9.75 5.22
CA SER A 120 15.33 9.47 4.68
C SER A 120 15.66 7.98 4.84
N ALA A 121 16.25 7.37 3.80
CA ALA A 121 16.69 5.97 3.88
C ALA A 121 17.79 5.73 4.91
N ASN A 122 18.65 6.74 5.16
CA ASN A 122 19.78 6.65 6.08
C ASN A 122 19.42 7.10 7.50
N ASP A 123 18.37 7.91 7.66
CA ASP A 123 17.92 8.44 8.95
C ASP A 123 16.40 8.54 8.93
N THR A 124 15.74 7.52 9.44
CA THR A 124 14.27 7.41 9.45
C THR A 124 13.57 8.37 10.42
N SER A 125 14.33 9.11 11.25
CA SER A 125 13.79 10.20 12.06
C SER A 125 13.53 11.46 11.21
N LYS A 126 14.26 11.62 10.09
CA LYS A 126 14.18 12.77 9.21
C LYS A 126 13.04 12.60 8.19
N VAL A 127 11.94 13.31 8.38
CA VAL A 127 10.85 13.41 7.42
C VAL A 127 11.28 14.31 6.25
N ILE A 128 11.15 13.77 5.04
CA ILE A 128 11.47 14.46 3.78
C ILE A 128 10.21 15.10 3.18
N ARG A 129 9.08 14.39 3.27
CA ARG A 129 7.80 14.86 2.72
C ARG A 129 6.64 14.18 3.42
N TYR A 130 5.55 14.92 3.63
CA TYR A 130 4.26 14.38 4.02
C TYR A 130 3.39 14.09 2.79
N TRP A 131 2.76 12.92 2.78
CA TRP A 131 1.62 12.65 1.93
C TRP A 131 0.36 12.75 2.81
N LYS A 132 -0.12 13.96 2.95
CA LYS A 132 -1.39 14.22 3.62
C LYS A 132 -2.51 13.73 2.72
N SER A 133 -3.32 12.81 3.22
CA SER A 133 -4.50 12.33 2.53
C SER A 133 -5.71 13.22 2.87
N LYS A 134 -6.88 12.87 2.40
CA LYS A 134 -8.13 13.59 2.67
C LYS A 134 -9.32 12.66 2.47
N GLU A 135 -10.49 13.07 2.95
CA GLU A 135 -11.73 12.37 2.68
C GLU A 135 -11.95 12.18 1.19
N PHE A 136 -12.35 10.97 0.80
CA PHE A 136 -12.70 10.67 -0.57
C PHE A 136 -13.94 11.47 -0.99
N LYS A 137 -13.83 12.07 -2.16
CA LYS A 137 -14.95 12.69 -2.89
C LYS A 137 -14.90 12.23 -4.33
N GLU A 138 -16.05 11.99 -4.93
CA GLU A 138 -16.16 11.61 -6.33
C GLU A 138 -15.40 12.61 -7.24
N GLY A 139 -14.67 12.10 -8.22
CA GLY A 139 -13.83 12.88 -9.11
C GLY A 139 -12.41 13.16 -8.62
N LEU A 140 -12.03 12.79 -7.40
CA LEU A 140 -10.65 12.98 -6.91
C LEU A 140 -9.64 12.14 -7.70
N PHE A 141 -9.97 10.90 -8.06
CA PHE A 141 -9.10 10.07 -8.91
C PHE A 141 -8.85 10.70 -10.27
N GLN A 142 -9.84 11.36 -10.87
CA GLN A 142 -9.66 12.09 -12.13
C GLN A 142 -8.63 13.23 -12.00
N ARG A 143 -8.60 13.89 -10.85
CA ARG A 143 -7.61 14.94 -10.53
C ARG A 143 -6.24 14.39 -10.15
N GLY A 144 -6.06 13.06 -10.21
CA GLY A 144 -4.81 12.37 -9.91
C GLY A 144 -4.54 12.11 -8.44
N TRP A 145 -5.52 12.37 -7.57
CA TRP A 145 -5.44 11.99 -6.17
C TRP A 145 -5.89 10.53 -5.99
N HIS A 146 -5.24 9.84 -5.08
CA HIS A 146 -5.60 8.52 -4.58
C HIS A 146 -5.01 8.34 -3.19
N PRO A 147 -5.51 7.40 -2.36
CA PRO A 147 -4.86 7.03 -1.11
C PRO A 147 -3.42 6.56 -1.32
N ALA A 148 -2.57 6.75 -0.32
CA ALA A 148 -1.24 6.13 -0.34
C ALA A 148 -1.39 4.62 -0.14
N HIS A 149 -0.96 3.81 -1.13
CA HIS A 149 -1.16 2.36 -1.14
C HIS A 149 -0.72 1.65 0.16
N PRO A 150 0.45 1.95 0.79
CA PRO A 150 0.85 1.27 2.01
C PRO A 150 -0.05 1.56 3.22
N THR A 151 -0.92 2.57 3.14
CA THR A 151 -1.89 2.91 4.20
C THR A 151 -3.28 2.36 3.95
N PHE A 152 -3.49 1.64 2.84
CA PHE A 152 -4.80 1.20 2.37
C PHE A 152 -5.15 -0.21 2.85
N PHE A 153 -6.16 -0.30 3.72
CA PHE A 153 -6.68 -1.54 4.29
C PHE A 153 -8.06 -1.81 3.70
N VAL A 154 -8.32 -3.06 3.30
CA VAL A 154 -9.56 -3.44 2.60
C VAL A 154 -10.13 -4.72 3.18
N LYS A 155 -11.45 -4.84 3.32
CA LYS A 155 -12.10 -6.10 3.65
C LYS A 155 -11.74 -7.17 2.61
N ARG A 156 -11.19 -8.31 3.03
CA ARG A 156 -10.68 -9.40 2.17
C ARG A 156 -11.68 -9.88 1.13
N LYS A 157 -12.98 -9.93 1.47
CA LYS A 157 -14.05 -10.32 0.56
C LYS A 157 -14.07 -9.57 -0.79
N PHE A 158 -13.52 -8.34 -0.83
CA PHE A 158 -13.50 -7.56 -2.07
C PHE A 158 -12.39 -7.97 -3.02
N TYR A 159 -11.26 -8.47 -2.50
CA TYR A 159 -10.25 -9.11 -3.35
C TYR A 159 -10.79 -10.39 -3.99
N GLU A 160 -11.59 -11.17 -3.27
CA GLU A 160 -12.25 -12.38 -3.78
C GLU A 160 -13.30 -12.03 -4.83
N LYS A 161 -14.10 -10.99 -4.58
CA LYS A 161 -15.22 -10.61 -5.45
C LYS A 161 -14.78 -9.84 -6.69
N TYR A 162 -13.82 -8.93 -6.55
CA TYR A 162 -13.46 -7.98 -7.60
C TYR A 162 -12.05 -8.18 -8.14
N GLY A 163 -11.33 -9.18 -7.64
CA GLY A 163 -10.00 -9.55 -8.10
C GLY A 163 -8.86 -8.82 -7.38
N VAL A 164 -7.68 -9.36 -7.54
CA VAL A 164 -6.41 -8.89 -6.96
C VAL A 164 -5.70 -7.91 -7.90
N PHE A 165 -4.42 -7.60 -7.68
CA PHE A 165 -3.63 -6.72 -8.56
C PHE A 165 -3.54 -7.26 -9.99
N ASP A 166 -3.80 -6.42 -10.99
CA ASP A 166 -3.64 -6.78 -12.40
C ASP A 166 -2.16 -6.72 -12.80
N LEU A 167 -1.59 -7.88 -13.14
CA LEU A 167 -0.17 -8.02 -13.49
C LEU A 167 0.20 -7.43 -14.86
N ASN A 168 -0.78 -6.97 -15.63
CA ASN A 168 -0.54 -6.21 -16.85
C ASN A 168 -0.06 -4.77 -16.56
N PHE A 169 -0.27 -4.27 -15.34
CA PHE A 169 0.29 -3.02 -14.84
C PHE A 169 1.59 -3.30 -14.11
N LYS A 170 2.69 -2.62 -14.51
CA LYS A 170 4.03 -2.86 -13.94
C LYS A 170 4.39 -1.87 -12.84
N ILE A 171 3.79 -0.67 -12.86
CA ILE A 171 4.12 0.43 -11.95
C ILE A 171 2.89 0.92 -11.18
N ALA A 172 1.71 0.94 -11.82
CA ALA A 172 0.49 1.55 -11.27
C ALA A 172 -0.65 0.55 -11.04
N SER A 173 -0.34 -0.72 -10.71
CA SER A 173 -1.37 -1.72 -10.40
C SER A 173 -2.09 -1.42 -9.07
N ASP A 174 -1.40 -0.78 -8.13
CA ASP A 174 -1.97 -0.25 -6.89
C ASP A 174 -3.01 0.86 -7.16
N TYR A 175 -2.67 1.80 -8.04
CA TYR A 175 -3.61 2.82 -8.49
C TYR A 175 -4.83 2.19 -9.19
N GLU A 176 -4.58 1.22 -10.10
CA GLU A 176 -5.66 0.49 -10.80
C GLU A 176 -6.60 -0.20 -9.81
N LEU A 177 -6.05 -0.91 -8.83
CA LEU A 177 -6.84 -1.63 -7.83
C LEU A 177 -7.70 -0.68 -7.00
N MET A 178 -7.13 0.42 -6.49
CA MET A 178 -7.88 1.42 -5.72
C MET A 178 -8.95 2.12 -6.56
N LEU A 179 -8.64 2.48 -7.82
CA LEU A 179 -9.60 3.02 -8.77
C LEU A 179 -10.76 2.04 -9.01
N ARG A 180 -10.45 0.77 -9.25
CA ARG A 180 -11.42 -0.30 -9.48
C ARG A 180 -12.32 -0.49 -8.26
N PHE A 181 -11.76 -0.54 -7.07
CA PHE A 181 -12.52 -0.74 -5.85
C PHE A 181 -13.39 0.47 -5.52
N ILE A 182 -12.83 1.67 -5.50
CA ILE A 182 -13.53 2.87 -5.02
C ILE A 182 -14.42 3.49 -6.10
N GLU A 183 -13.90 3.69 -7.33
CA GLU A 183 -14.67 4.39 -8.37
C GLU A 183 -15.61 3.45 -9.15
N LYS A 184 -15.17 2.23 -9.50
CA LYS A 184 -15.99 1.30 -10.27
C LYS A 184 -17.00 0.55 -9.41
N TYR A 185 -16.52 -0.05 -8.30
CA TYR A 185 -17.35 -0.88 -7.43
C TYR A 185 -17.91 -0.13 -6.23
N LYS A 186 -17.61 1.16 -6.11
CA LYS A 186 -18.18 2.07 -5.11
C LYS A 186 -18.01 1.55 -3.67
N LEU A 187 -16.85 0.95 -3.36
CA LEU A 187 -16.50 0.65 -1.99
C LEU A 187 -16.52 1.94 -1.16
N ILE A 188 -16.98 1.83 0.07
CA ILE A 188 -17.08 2.96 1.01
C ILE A 188 -15.72 3.14 1.71
N PRO A 189 -14.92 4.16 1.34
CA PRO A 189 -13.64 4.41 1.94
C PRO A 189 -13.76 5.38 3.13
N LEU A 190 -13.01 5.12 4.21
CA LEU A 190 -12.86 6.03 5.34
C LEU A 190 -11.43 6.55 5.42
N TYR A 191 -11.28 7.86 5.47
CA TYR A 191 -10.02 8.52 5.78
C TYR A 191 -9.85 8.69 7.28
N VAL A 192 -8.71 8.28 7.80
CA VAL A 192 -8.29 8.54 9.17
C VAL A 192 -7.17 9.58 9.15
N ASN A 193 -7.40 10.72 9.79
CA ASN A 193 -6.41 11.80 9.91
C ASN A 193 -5.29 11.38 10.89
N LYS A 194 -4.49 10.39 10.48
CA LYS A 194 -3.36 9.85 11.23
C LYS A 194 -2.34 9.29 10.25
N THR A 195 -1.05 9.54 10.52
CA THR A 195 0.02 8.90 9.76
C THR A 195 0.12 7.43 10.14
N PHE A 196 -0.10 6.55 9.17
CA PHE A 196 0.00 5.11 9.36
C PHE A 196 1.40 4.57 9.08
N VAL A 197 2.03 5.05 8.02
CA VAL A 197 3.25 4.45 7.48
C VAL A 197 4.35 5.49 7.28
N LYS A 198 5.57 5.10 7.62
CA LYS A 198 6.81 5.74 7.20
C LYS A 198 7.40 4.96 6.03
N MET A 199 7.53 5.62 4.89
CA MET A 199 8.07 5.07 3.65
C MET A 199 9.44 5.65 3.37
N ARG A 200 10.45 4.79 3.18
CA ARG A 200 11.81 5.25 2.83
C ARG A 200 11.86 5.80 1.42
N VAL A 201 12.51 6.97 1.25
CA VAL A 201 12.76 7.52 -0.09
C VAL A 201 13.76 6.64 -0.85
N GLY A 202 13.57 6.54 -2.18
CA GLY A 202 14.47 5.75 -3.03
C GLY A 202 13.84 4.49 -3.64
N GLY A 203 12.54 4.28 -3.44
CA GLY A 203 11.80 3.18 -4.06
C GLY A 203 11.82 3.22 -5.60
N LYS A 204 11.67 2.07 -6.23
CA LYS A 204 11.82 1.84 -7.69
C LYS A 204 10.93 2.73 -8.58
N SER A 205 9.78 3.15 -8.08
CA SER A 205 8.77 3.90 -8.88
C SER A 205 9.20 5.33 -9.24
N ASN A 206 10.05 5.97 -8.42
CA ASN A 206 10.43 7.38 -8.57
C ASN A 206 11.84 7.59 -9.17
N GLN A 207 12.50 6.53 -9.64
CA GLN A 207 13.92 6.59 -10.04
C GLN A 207 14.20 7.17 -11.43
N SER A 208 13.18 7.37 -12.29
CA SER A 208 13.42 7.96 -13.62
C SER A 208 12.20 8.67 -14.17
N LEU A 209 12.42 9.70 -15.01
CA LEU A 209 11.38 10.38 -15.79
C LEU A 209 10.56 9.40 -16.63
N LEU A 210 11.22 8.38 -17.19
CA LEU A 210 10.55 7.33 -17.98
C LEU A 210 9.57 6.52 -17.15
N ASN A 211 9.87 6.25 -15.88
CA ASN A 211 8.96 5.54 -14.98
C ASN A 211 7.75 6.41 -14.62
N ILE A 212 7.94 7.71 -14.45
CA ILE A 212 6.83 8.66 -14.23
C ILE A 212 5.90 8.70 -15.44
N LEU A 213 6.45 8.76 -16.65
CA LEU A 213 5.64 8.72 -17.89
C LEU A 213 4.88 7.40 -18.03
N LYS A 214 5.55 6.27 -17.78
CA LYS A 214 4.91 4.94 -17.79
C LYS A 214 3.79 4.85 -16.73
N ALA A 215 4.03 5.29 -15.50
CA ALA A 215 3.02 5.30 -14.44
C ALA A 215 1.80 6.17 -14.83
N ASN A 216 2.03 7.32 -15.47
CA ASN A 216 0.95 8.16 -15.97
C ASN A 216 0.16 7.48 -17.09
N PHE A 217 0.84 6.82 -18.02
CA PHE A 217 0.18 6.05 -19.09
C PHE A 217 -0.62 4.86 -18.52
N GLU A 218 -0.04 4.12 -17.58
CA GLU A 218 -0.75 3.03 -16.89
C GLU A 218 -1.97 3.56 -16.10
N SER A 219 -1.83 4.71 -15.42
CA SER A 219 -2.98 5.34 -14.73
C SER A 219 -4.10 5.70 -15.70
N TYR A 220 -3.79 6.23 -16.89
CA TYR A 220 -4.80 6.44 -17.94
C TYR A 220 -5.43 5.14 -18.41
N ARG A 221 -4.60 4.12 -18.67
CA ARG A 221 -5.07 2.79 -19.08
C ARG A 221 -5.99 2.16 -18.03
N ALA A 222 -5.76 2.40 -16.73
CA ALA A 222 -6.59 1.91 -15.65
C ALA A 222 -8.05 2.36 -15.77
N TRP A 223 -8.29 3.62 -16.15
CA TRP A 223 -9.66 4.10 -16.42
C TRP A 223 -10.32 3.34 -17.55
N LYS A 224 -9.59 3.17 -18.65
CA LYS A 224 -10.09 2.52 -19.85
C LYS A 224 -10.46 1.04 -19.62
N VAL A 225 -9.58 0.27 -18.97
CA VAL A 225 -9.84 -1.17 -18.72
C VAL A 225 -10.96 -1.39 -17.71
N ASN A 226 -11.22 -0.41 -16.85
CA ASN A 226 -12.33 -0.45 -15.91
C ASN A 226 -13.68 0.06 -16.50
N GLY A 227 -13.68 0.53 -17.75
CA GLY A 227 -14.88 1.09 -18.38
C GLY A 227 -15.34 2.40 -17.75
N LEU A 228 -14.43 3.14 -17.11
CA LEU A 228 -14.72 4.41 -16.46
C LEU A 228 -14.43 5.58 -17.43
N ASN A 229 -15.29 6.60 -17.37
CA ASN A 229 -15.10 7.82 -18.15
C ASN A 229 -13.91 8.61 -17.61
N PHE A 230 -12.97 8.93 -18.49
CA PHE A 230 -11.78 9.68 -18.17
C PHE A 230 -11.78 11.02 -18.90
N ASN A 231 -11.53 12.11 -18.15
CA ASN A 231 -11.37 13.43 -18.75
C ASN A 231 -9.88 13.75 -18.94
N PRO A 232 -9.35 13.71 -20.17
CA PRO A 232 -7.93 13.92 -20.44
C PRO A 232 -7.45 15.33 -20.08
N PHE A 233 -8.31 16.34 -20.12
CA PHE A 233 -7.96 17.71 -19.75
C PHE A 233 -7.64 17.85 -18.26
N ILE A 234 -8.35 17.13 -17.38
CA ILE A 234 -8.06 17.14 -15.94
C ILE A 234 -6.71 16.46 -15.66
N PHE A 235 -6.37 15.44 -16.44
CA PHE A 235 -5.09 14.74 -16.31
C PHE A 235 -3.87 15.60 -16.66
N LEU A 236 -4.01 16.49 -17.63
CA LEU A 236 -2.96 17.46 -17.98
C LEU A 236 -2.70 18.46 -16.85
N LEU A 237 -3.65 18.66 -15.94
CA LEU A 237 -3.51 19.54 -14.77
C LEU A 237 -2.84 18.85 -13.57
N LYS A 238 -2.60 17.51 -13.61
CA LYS A 238 -1.90 16.75 -12.55
C LYS A 238 -0.60 17.41 -12.04
N PRO A 239 0.31 17.90 -12.89
CA PRO A 239 1.52 18.56 -12.43
C PRO A 239 1.24 19.81 -11.58
N PHE A 240 0.21 20.58 -11.94
CA PHE A 240 -0.17 21.80 -11.22
C PHE A 240 -0.75 21.47 -9.83
N TYR A 241 -1.58 20.45 -9.72
CA TYR A 241 -2.11 20.00 -8.42
C TYR A 241 -1.00 19.47 -7.50
N LYS A 242 -0.01 18.75 -8.05
CA LYS A 242 1.16 18.31 -7.26
C LYS A 242 2.03 19.46 -6.76
N ILE A 243 2.16 20.53 -7.55
CA ILE A 243 2.90 21.72 -7.15
C ILE A 243 2.15 22.43 -6.01
N LEU A 244 0.83 22.55 -6.09
CA LEU A 244 0.02 23.14 -5.01
C LEU A 244 0.10 22.34 -3.71
N GLU A 245 0.19 21.02 -3.76
CA GLU A 245 0.39 20.15 -2.58
C GLU A 245 1.76 20.37 -1.90
N LEU A 246 2.78 20.84 -2.63
CA LEU A 246 4.09 21.17 -2.05
C LEU A 246 4.08 22.47 -1.23
N PHE A 247 3.10 23.35 -1.45
CA PHE A 247 2.96 24.61 -0.73
C PHE A 247 2.03 24.52 0.48
N VAL A 248 1.29 23.43 0.66
CA VAL A 248 0.55 23.16 1.89
C VAL A 248 1.54 22.60 2.92
N ARG A 249 2.33 23.50 3.52
CA ARG A 249 3.05 23.24 4.77
C ARG A 249 2.14 23.62 5.92
N GLU A 250 1.85 22.68 6.83
CA GLU A 250 1.53 23.04 8.21
C GLU A 250 2.80 23.46 8.92
#